data_fb107efa4c3b34f49f91a039726223a8
#
_entry.id   fb107efa4c3b34f49f91a039726223a8
#
_cell.length_a   1.000
_cell.length_b   1.000
_cell.length_c   1.000
_cell.angle_alpha   90.00
_cell.angle_beta   90.00
_cell.angle_gamma   90.00
#
_symmetry.space_group_name_H-M   'P 1'
#
loop_
_entity.id
_entity.type
_entity.pdbx_description
1 polymer ?
#
loop_
_entity_poly.entity_id
_entity_poly.type
_entity_poly.pdbx_seq_one_letter_code
_entity_poly.pdbx_strand_id
1 'polypeptide(L)'
;SLALIYMILADELGMPVYGVNLPKNFILAYSEDQRRASFYINPMSMGVMFEKTEIDRFLQEIKLKPDQQFYAPCDALTIVKRLLCRLELSYRTKNDARRSDIALKALNSLGEPLNKVIDWE
;
A
#
# COMPACT_ATOMS: atom_id res chain seq x y z
N SER A 1 4.70 -8.03 2.75
CA SER A 1 5.08 -6.66 2.41
C SER A 1 5.95 -6.04 3.49
N LEU A 2 7.04 -5.42 3.11
CA LEU A 2 7.95 -4.74 4.04
C LEU A 2 7.25 -3.57 4.73
N ALA A 3 6.37 -2.88 4.02
CA ALA A 3 5.58 -1.78 4.59
C ALA A 3 4.73 -2.24 5.78
N LEU A 4 4.12 -3.43 5.70
CA LEU A 4 3.33 -3.98 6.80
C LEU A 4 4.20 -4.27 8.04
N ILE A 5 5.42 -4.76 7.83
CA ILE A 5 6.36 -5.01 8.93
C ILE A 5 6.69 -3.69 9.63
N TYR A 6 6.98 -2.64 8.89
CA TYR A 6 7.23 -1.31 9.47
C TYR A 6 6.01 -0.80 10.25
N MET A 7 4.80 -1.00 9.71
CA MET A 7 3.58 -0.56 10.39
C MET A 7 3.36 -1.31 11.71
N ILE A 8 3.59 -2.62 11.73
CA ILE A 8 3.45 -3.44 12.93
C ILE A 8 4.46 -2.98 14.00
N LEU A 9 5.73 -2.80 13.62
CA LEU A 9 6.76 -2.36 14.55
C LEU A 9 6.48 -0.95 15.08
N ALA A 10 6.03 -0.05 14.22
CA ALA A 10 5.68 1.31 14.61
C ALA A 10 4.52 1.32 15.60
N ASP A 11 3.50 0.48 15.38
CA ASP A 11 2.37 0.35 16.29
C ASP A 11 2.81 -0.13 17.66
N GLU A 12 3.68 -1.13 17.73
CA GLU A 12 4.25 -1.63 18.97
C GLU A 12 5.05 -0.55 19.74
N LEU A 13 5.69 0.35 19.00
CA LEU A 13 6.48 1.44 19.58
C LEU A 13 5.65 2.71 19.86
N GLY A 14 4.35 2.68 19.55
CA GLY A 14 3.48 3.85 19.70
C GLY A 14 3.76 4.97 18.73
N MET A 15 4.38 4.68 17.59
CA MET A 15 4.69 5.67 16.56
C MET A 15 3.55 5.77 15.54
N PRO A 16 3.12 6.99 15.18
CA PRO A 16 2.00 7.18 14.24
C PRO A 16 2.42 7.04 12.78
N VAL A 17 2.72 5.81 12.37
CA VAL A 17 3.13 5.47 11.01
C VAL A 17 2.01 4.68 10.33
N TYR A 18 1.60 5.13 9.16
CA TYR A 18 0.50 4.55 8.40
C TYR A 18 0.93 4.25 6.97
N GLY A 19 0.21 3.33 6.32
CA GLY A 19 0.40 3.09 4.90
C GLY A 19 -0.14 4.22 4.04
N VAL A 20 0.42 4.36 2.85
CA VAL A 20 -0.08 5.27 1.82
C VAL A 20 -0.35 4.46 0.57
N ASN A 21 -1.53 4.61 0.01
CA ASN A 21 -2.00 3.84 -1.13
C ASN A 21 -1.47 4.42 -2.44
N LEU A 22 -0.14 4.40 -2.61
CA LEU A 22 0.52 4.87 -3.83
C LEU A 22 0.55 3.73 -4.86
N PRO A 23 0.25 4.02 -6.15
CA PRO A 23 0.36 3.01 -7.19
C PRO A 23 1.77 2.40 -7.27
N LYS A 24 1.85 1.12 -7.59
CA LYS A 24 3.07 0.31 -7.76
C LYS A 24 3.86 0.03 -6.50
N ASN A 25 4.00 0.98 -5.60
CA ASN A 25 4.77 0.80 -4.38
C ASN A 25 4.00 1.27 -3.17
N PHE A 26 4.04 0.48 -2.09
CA PHE A 26 3.58 0.96 -0.80
C PHE A 26 4.66 1.83 -0.19
N ILE A 27 4.27 3.02 0.24
CA ILE A 27 5.09 3.87 1.08
C ILE A 27 4.40 4.07 2.41
N LEU A 28 5.11 4.66 3.34
CA LEU A 28 4.60 4.96 4.67
C LEU A 28 4.56 6.45 4.88
N ALA A 29 3.66 6.89 5.76
CA ALA A 29 3.57 8.28 6.19
C ALA A 29 3.66 8.35 7.70
N TYR A 30 4.43 9.28 8.21
CA TYR A 30 4.38 9.69 9.60
C TYR A 30 3.32 10.79 9.71
N SER A 31 2.29 10.56 10.53
CA SER A 31 1.16 11.50 10.63
C SER A 31 0.63 11.52 12.06
N GLU A 32 0.63 12.69 12.67
CA GLU A 32 0.15 12.85 14.04
C GLU A 32 -1.37 12.88 14.12
N ASP A 33 -2.06 13.32 13.07
CA ASP A 33 -3.52 13.50 13.05
C ASP A 33 -4.28 12.51 12.16
N GLN A 34 -3.57 11.57 11.53
CA GLN A 34 -4.11 10.58 10.58
C GLN A 34 -4.72 11.19 9.30
N ARG A 35 -4.56 12.48 9.09
CA ARG A 35 -5.13 13.20 7.93
C ARG A 35 -4.05 13.67 6.97
N ARG A 36 -2.96 14.20 7.52
CA ARG A 36 -1.85 14.75 6.75
C ARG A 36 -0.55 14.09 7.17
N ALA A 37 0.23 13.72 6.19
CA ALA A 37 1.58 13.25 6.42
C ALA A 37 2.50 14.43 6.76
N SER A 38 3.26 14.30 7.84
CA SER A 38 4.36 15.21 8.13
C SER A 38 5.53 14.95 7.22
N PHE A 39 5.80 13.69 6.94
CA PHE A 39 6.79 13.22 5.98
C PHE A 39 6.47 11.79 5.58
N TYR A 40 7.16 11.30 4.58
CA TYR A 40 6.99 9.94 4.05
C TYR A 40 8.25 9.11 4.27
N ILE A 41 8.07 7.80 4.25
CA ILE A 41 9.16 6.84 4.45
C ILE A 41 9.07 5.80 3.34
N ASN A 42 10.21 5.52 2.70
CA ASN A 42 10.29 4.47 1.69
C ASN A 42 10.89 3.21 2.30
N PRO A 43 10.10 2.17 2.63
CA PRO A 43 10.63 0.95 3.23
C PRO A 43 11.54 0.18 2.28
N MET A 44 11.37 0.33 0.96
CA MET A 44 12.19 -0.35 -0.03
C MET A 44 13.57 0.29 -0.20
N SER A 45 13.75 1.51 0.29
CA SER A 45 15.02 2.25 0.24
C SER A 45 15.55 2.48 1.65
N MET A 46 15.56 1.44 2.46
CA MET A 46 16.12 1.42 3.82
C MET A 46 15.50 2.46 4.76
N GLY A 47 14.23 2.81 4.55
CA GLY A 47 13.53 3.76 5.40
C GLY A 47 13.90 5.21 5.16
N VAL A 48 14.42 5.56 3.98
CA VAL A 48 14.72 6.95 3.62
C VAL A 48 13.45 7.79 3.72
N MET A 49 13.57 8.93 4.39
CA MET A 49 12.49 9.91 4.51
C MET A 49 12.45 10.84 3.30
N PHE A 50 11.25 11.22 2.89
CA PHE A 50 11.06 12.12 1.76
C PHE A 50 9.77 12.94 1.94
N GLU A 51 9.58 13.91 1.06
CA GLU A 51 8.46 14.83 1.12
C GLU A 51 7.49 14.63 -0.05
N LYS A 52 6.39 15.35 -0.01
CA LYS A 52 5.33 15.28 -1.03
C LYS A 52 5.85 15.49 -2.45
N THR A 53 6.87 16.34 -2.62
CA THR A 53 7.45 16.62 -3.93
C THR A 53 7.97 15.37 -4.64
N GLU A 54 8.46 14.40 -3.88
CA GLU A 54 8.93 13.12 -4.45
C GLU A 54 7.76 12.30 -4.99
N ILE A 55 6.61 12.34 -4.30
CA ILE A 55 5.39 11.69 -4.79
C ILE A 55 4.92 12.36 -6.08
N ASP A 56 4.92 13.68 -6.12
CA ASP A 56 4.55 14.44 -7.33
C ASP A 56 5.41 14.03 -8.53
N ARG A 57 6.70 13.93 -8.31
CA ARG A 57 7.65 13.50 -9.35
C ARG A 57 7.37 12.07 -9.83
N PHE A 58 7.15 11.16 -8.88
CA PHE A 58 6.83 9.77 -9.20
C PHE A 58 5.55 9.66 -10.03
N LEU A 59 4.49 10.40 -9.66
CA LEU A 59 3.23 10.39 -10.40
C LEU A 59 3.41 10.93 -11.82
N GLN A 60 4.24 11.94 -12.01
CA GLN A 60 4.58 12.44 -13.35
C GLN A 60 5.27 11.36 -14.17
N GLU A 61 6.22 10.63 -13.60
CA GLU A 61 6.94 9.55 -14.27
C GLU A 61 6.03 8.44 -14.76
N ILE A 62 5.03 8.07 -13.96
CA ILE A 62 4.07 7.02 -14.32
C ILE A 62 2.83 7.57 -15.04
N LYS A 63 2.81 8.88 -15.32
CA LYS A 63 1.75 9.56 -16.09
C LYS A 63 0.37 9.46 -15.44
N LEU A 64 0.33 9.55 -14.12
CA LEU A 64 -0.90 9.63 -13.35
C LEU A 64 -1.12 11.03 -12.80
N LYS A 65 -2.39 11.45 -12.79
CA LYS A 65 -2.76 12.73 -12.18
C LYS A 65 -2.70 12.63 -10.67
N PRO A 66 -2.28 13.70 -9.98
CA PRO A 66 -2.36 13.73 -8.52
C PRO A 66 -3.78 13.50 -8.01
N ASP A 67 -3.88 12.71 -6.94
CA ASP A 67 -5.14 12.44 -6.26
C ASP A 67 -4.83 12.39 -4.77
N GLN A 68 -5.73 12.91 -3.95
CA GLN A 68 -5.52 13.01 -2.51
C GLN A 68 -5.17 11.67 -1.87
N GLN A 69 -5.76 10.58 -2.34
CA GLN A 69 -5.49 9.24 -1.81
C GLN A 69 -4.03 8.80 -1.94
N PHE A 70 -3.27 9.39 -2.87
CA PHE A 70 -1.86 9.06 -3.07
C PHE A 70 -0.96 9.70 -2.02
N TYR A 71 -1.48 10.66 -1.26
CA TYR A 71 -0.72 11.43 -0.28
C TYR A 71 -1.18 11.18 1.15
N ALA A 72 -2.43 10.79 1.33
CA ALA A 72 -3.03 10.67 2.65
C ALA A 72 -2.77 9.30 3.28
N PRO A 73 -2.63 9.23 4.61
CA PRO A 73 -2.61 7.94 5.30
C PRO A 73 -3.87 7.13 4.99
N CYS A 74 -3.70 5.83 4.79
CA CYS A 74 -4.81 4.89 4.65
C CYS A 74 -4.77 3.86 5.78
N ASP A 75 -5.85 3.11 5.96
CA ASP A 75 -5.91 2.09 6.99
C ASP A 75 -5.15 0.82 6.59
N ALA A 76 -4.87 -0.02 7.58
CA ALA A 76 -4.16 -1.29 7.36
C ALA A 76 -4.96 -2.23 6.45
N LEU A 77 -6.30 -2.17 6.52
CA LEU A 77 -7.16 -3.02 5.69
C LEU A 77 -6.94 -2.76 4.20
N THR A 78 -6.80 -1.49 3.79
CA THR A 78 -6.51 -1.13 2.41
C THR A 78 -5.19 -1.77 1.94
N ILE A 79 -4.16 -1.72 2.77
CA ILE A 79 -2.86 -2.32 2.48
C ILE A 79 -2.98 -3.84 2.34
N VAL A 80 -3.70 -4.49 3.26
CA VAL A 80 -3.89 -5.95 3.23
C VAL A 80 -4.65 -6.38 1.98
N LYS A 81 -5.72 -5.68 1.63
CA LYS A 81 -6.49 -5.98 0.42
C LYS A 81 -5.62 -5.91 -0.83
N ARG A 82 -4.81 -4.87 -0.93
CA ARG A 82 -3.93 -4.68 -2.08
C ARG A 82 -2.85 -5.77 -2.14
N LEU A 83 -2.30 -6.15 -0.99
CA LEU A 83 -1.34 -7.25 -0.92
C LEU A 83 -1.97 -8.56 -1.39
N LEU A 84 -3.20 -8.87 -0.95
CA LEU A 84 -3.90 -10.08 -1.36
C LEU A 84 -4.17 -10.09 -2.87
N CYS A 85 -4.51 -8.96 -3.47
CA CYS A 85 -4.66 -8.84 -4.92
C CYS A 85 -3.38 -9.16 -5.65
N ARG A 86 -2.25 -8.66 -5.18
CA ARG A 86 -0.94 -8.95 -5.78
C ARG A 86 -0.57 -10.43 -5.64
N LEU A 87 -0.85 -11.03 -4.49
CA LEU A 87 -0.62 -12.45 -4.27
C LEU A 87 -1.49 -13.31 -5.18
N GLU A 88 -2.77 -12.97 -5.30
CA GLU A 88 -3.69 -13.69 -6.19
C GLU A 88 -3.19 -13.65 -7.63
N LEU A 89 -2.84 -12.46 -8.11
CA LEU A 89 -2.33 -12.29 -9.46
C LEU A 89 -1.02 -13.07 -9.68
N SER A 90 -0.11 -13.03 -8.73
CA SER A 90 1.17 -13.73 -8.79
C SER A 90 0.96 -15.24 -8.88
N TYR A 91 0.10 -15.81 -8.03
CA TYR A 91 -0.17 -17.26 -8.04
C TYR A 91 -0.90 -17.68 -9.31
N ARG A 92 -1.86 -16.89 -9.77
CA ARG A 92 -2.57 -17.16 -11.02
C ARG A 92 -1.62 -17.17 -12.21
N THR A 93 -0.70 -16.21 -12.26
CA THR A 93 0.30 -16.12 -13.33
C THR A 93 1.25 -17.32 -13.33
N LYS A 94 1.53 -17.87 -12.15
CA LYS A 94 2.38 -19.06 -12.00
C LYS A 94 1.61 -20.38 -12.11
N ASN A 95 0.32 -20.31 -12.46
CA ASN A 95 -0.57 -21.48 -12.56
C ASN A 95 -0.73 -22.23 -11.22
N ASP A 96 -0.60 -21.53 -10.10
CA ASP A 96 -0.86 -22.06 -8.77
C ASP A 96 -2.32 -21.80 -8.39
N ALA A 97 -3.24 -22.58 -8.93
CA ALA A 97 -4.67 -22.37 -8.76
C ALA A 97 -5.11 -22.49 -7.31
N ARG A 98 -4.48 -23.36 -6.52
CA ARG A 98 -4.83 -23.54 -5.12
C ARG A 98 -4.58 -22.29 -4.29
N ARG A 99 -3.38 -21.71 -4.42
CA ARG A 99 -3.02 -20.51 -3.66
C ARG A 99 -3.74 -19.28 -4.19
N SER A 100 -3.93 -19.17 -5.49
CA SER A 100 -4.74 -18.12 -6.11
C SER A 100 -6.17 -18.12 -5.55
N ASP A 101 -6.79 -19.30 -5.42
CA ASP A 101 -8.14 -19.44 -4.87
C ASP A 101 -8.20 -19.04 -3.39
N ILE A 102 -7.20 -19.40 -2.61
CA ILE A 102 -7.12 -19.00 -1.20
C ILE A 102 -7.05 -17.47 -1.06
N ALA A 103 -6.22 -16.83 -1.87
CA ALA A 103 -6.11 -15.37 -1.87
C ALA A 103 -7.43 -14.69 -2.28
N LEU A 104 -8.09 -15.24 -3.31
CA LEU A 104 -9.38 -14.72 -3.77
C LEU A 104 -10.47 -14.85 -2.70
N LYS A 105 -10.52 -15.98 -2.02
CA LYS A 105 -11.48 -16.18 -0.92
C LYS A 105 -11.23 -15.21 0.22
N ALA A 106 -9.97 -14.95 0.55
CA ALA A 106 -9.63 -13.95 1.57
C ALA A 106 -10.09 -12.56 1.16
N LEU A 107 -9.87 -12.17 -0.10
CA LEU A 107 -10.35 -10.89 -0.63
C LEU A 107 -11.87 -10.76 -0.54
N ASN A 108 -12.59 -11.81 -0.97
CA ASN A 108 -14.05 -11.81 -0.93
C ASN A 108 -14.59 -11.68 0.50
N SER A 109 -13.92 -12.30 1.47
CA SER A 109 -14.31 -12.20 2.88
C SER A 109 -14.14 -10.78 3.42
N LEU A 110 -13.27 -9.97 2.82
CA LEU A 110 -13.08 -8.57 3.18
C LEU A 110 -14.05 -7.64 2.45
N GLY A 111 -14.92 -8.18 1.60
CA GLY A 111 -15.97 -7.43 0.92
C GLY A 111 -15.51 -6.58 -0.25
N GLU A 112 -14.27 -6.75 -0.73
CA GLU A 112 -13.72 -5.95 -1.81
C GLU A 112 -13.72 -6.73 -3.13
N PRO A 113 -14.33 -6.21 -4.22
CA PRO A 113 -14.21 -6.81 -5.53
C PRO A 113 -12.77 -6.76 -6.03
N LEU A 114 -12.30 -7.88 -6.60
CA LEU A 114 -10.92 -8.00 -7.08
C LEU A 114 -10.55 -6.93 -8.10
N ASN A 115 -11.44 -6.64 -9.04
CA ASN A 115 -11.20 -5.71 -10.13
C ASN A 115 -11.02 -4.25 -9.69
N LYS A 116 -11.53 -3.85 -8.52
CA LYS A 116 -11.33 -2.49 -8.00
C LYS A 116 -9.92 -2.24 -7.49
N VAL A 117 -9.20 -3.29 -7.14
CA VAL A 117 -7.87 -3.17 -6.56
C VAL A 117 -6.78 -3.41 -7.60
N ILE A 118 -7.06 -4.16 -8.66
CA ILE A 118 -6.13 -4.44 -9.76
C ILE A 118 -5.75 -3.19 -10.53
N ASP A 119 -6.61 -2.18 -10.59
CA ASP A 119 -6.37 -0.93 -11.32
C ASP A 119 -5.15 -0.15 -10.81
N TRP A 120 -4.60 -0.56 -9.65
CA TRP A 120 -3.43 0.04 -9.04
C TRP A 120 -2.10 -0.57 -9.49
N GLU A 121 -2.17 -1.65 -10.21
CA GLU A 121 -1.01 -2.34 -10.75
C GLU A 121 -0.58 -1.70 -12.10
#